data_168548e89dfb2f14698eeb685f4c4e60
#
_entry.id   168548e89dfb2f14698eeb685f4c4e60
#
_cell.length_a   1.000
_cell.length_b   1.000
_cell.length_c   1.000
_cell.angle_alpha   90.00
_cell.angle_beta   90.00
_cell.angle_gamma   90.00
#
_symmetry.space_group_name_H-M   'P 1'
#
loop_
_entity.id
_entity.type
_entity.pdbx_description
1 polymer ?
#
loop_
_entity_poly.entity_id
_entity_poly.type
_entity_poly.pdbx_seq_one_letter_code
_entity_poly.pdbx_strand_id
1 'polypeptide(L)'
;MKTYAQPKAVGTVKFEPIRAVRYLDDQDVFEVEFDSGETFRVSHAAIRRANALAAPAAEVDSVWIEAEMRAGFLVRYRSGECADCAWDFVRENPNARG
;
A
#
# COMPACT_ATOMS: atom_id res chain seq x y z
N MET A 1 -14.33 20.35 20.05
CA MET A 1 -14.22 20.14 19.51
C MET A 1 -13.73 20.11 19.26
N LYS A 2 -13.74 19.90 19.11
CA LYS A 2 -13.47 19.79 18.51
C LYS A 2 -12.78 19.50 18.03
N THR A 3 -12.68 19.33 17.92
CA THR A 3 -12.27 19.06 17.24
C THR A 3 -11.60 18.69 16.94
N TYR A 4 -11.51 18.53 16.86
CA TYR A 4 -11.21 18.11 16.25
C TYR A 4 -11.08 17.90 15.57
N ALA A 5 -11.33 18.10 15.61
CA ALA A 5 -11.50 17.90 14.66
C ALA A 5 -11.23 17.83 14.00
N GLN A 6 -11.10 17.87 13.91
CA GLN A 6 -11.16 17.83 13.08
C GLN A 6 -10.65 17.62 12.47
N PRO A 7 -10.50 17.59 12.39
CA PRO A 7 -10.19 17.30 11.51
C PRO A 7 -9.80 17.10 10.87
N LYS A 8 -9.54 16.91 10.77
CA LYS A 8 -9.55 16.76 9.93
C LYS A 8 -9.71 16.35 9.36
N ALA A 9 -9.69 16.26 9.34
CA ALA A 9 -10.07 16.02 8.58
C ALA A 9 -10.12 15.58 8.30
N VAL A 10 -9.89 15.39 8.54
CA VAL A 10 -10.19 15.11 8.09
C VAL A 10 -10.41 14.45 7.74
N GLY A 11 -9.89 14.40 8.42
CA GLY A 11 -10.16 13.28 7.84
C GLY A 11 -11.16 12.72 7.39
N THR A 12 -11.25 12.78 7.14
CA THR A 12 -12.29 12.50 6.25
C THR A 12 -12.08 11.22 5.51
N VAL A 13 -10.91 10.65 5.58
CA VAL A 13 -10.68 9.39 4.89
C VAL A 13 -11.09 8.27 5.80
N LYS A 14 -12.18 7.62 5.47
CA LYS A 14 -12.66 6.48 6.24
C LYS A 14 -11.84 5.26 5.90
N PHE A 15 -11.63 4.42 6.90
CA PHE A 15 -10.95 3.17 6.71
C PHE A 15 -11.67 2.32 5.68
N GLU A 16 -10.92 1.74 4.78
CA GLU A 16 -11.49 0.89 3.77
C GLU A 16 -10.63 -0.34 3.59
N PRO A 17 -11.23 -1.52 3.69
CA PRO A 17 -10.45 -2.73 3.52
C PRO A 17 -9.99 -2.94 2.10
N ILE A 18 -8.83 -3.55 1.99
CA ILE A 18 -8.28 -3.91 0.69
C ILE A 18 -8.89 -5.23 0.27
N ARG A 19 -9.35 -5.30 -0.96
CA ARG A 19 -9.96 -6.51 -1.51
C ARG A 19 -8.99 -7.34 -2.32
N ALA A 20 -8.10 -6.68 -3.05
CA ALA A 20 -7.16 -7.40 -3.89
C ALA A 20 -5.90 -6.57 -4.06
N VAL A 21 -4.77 -7.23 -4.22
CA VAL A 21 -3.52 -6.58 -4.51
C VAL A 21 -2.74 -7.46 -5.47
N ARG A 22 -2.05 -6.82 -6.42
CA ARG A 22 -1.18 -7.57 -7.32
C ARG A 22 -0.02 -6.71 -7.75
N TYR A 23 1.08 -7.35 -8.02
CA TYR A 23 2.28 -6.70 -8.46
C TYR A 23 2.33 -6.71 -9.98
N LEU A 24 2.47 -5.55 -10.58
CA LEU A 24 2.60 -5.40 -12.03
C LEU A 24 4.07 -5.18 -12.32
N ASP A 25 4.76 -6.25 -12.64
CA ASP A 25 6.21 -6.21 -12.71
C ASP A 25 6.73 -5.37 -13.88
N ASP A 26 5.99 -5.30 -14.96
CA ASP A 26 6.41 -4.51 -16.11
C ASP A 26 6.40 -3.02 -15.80
N GLN A 27 5.61 -2.59 -14.85
CA GLN A 27 5.51 -1.19 -14.46
C GLN A 27 6.14 -0.92 -13.10
N ASP A 28 6.50 -1.99 -12.39
CA ASP A 28 7.08 -1.91 -11.06
C ASP A 28 6.18 -1.15 -10.10
N VAL A 29 4.90 -1.49 -10.12
CA VAL A 29 3.90 -0.89 -9.24
C VAL A 29 3.02 -2.00 -8.67
N PHE A 30 2.37 -1.68 -7.56
CA PHE A 30 1.36 -2.57 -6.98
C PHE A 30 -0.01 -1.96 -7.24
N GLU A 31 -0.91 -2.76 -7.75
CA GLU A 31 -2.28 -2.33 -7.98
C GLU A 31 -3.13 -2.84 -6.84
N VAL A 32 -3.83 -1.93 -6.17
CA VAL A 32 -4.58 -2.23 -4.96
C VAL A 32 -6.03 -1.89 -5.21
N GLU A 33 -6.89 -2.87 -5.00
CA GLU A 33 -8.34 -2.68 -5.14
C GLU A 33 -8.96 -2.72 -3.76
N PHE A 34 -9.81 -1.76 -3.47
CA PHE A 34 -10.52 -1.66 -2.21
C PHE A 34 -11.91 -2.25 -2.33
N ASP A 35 -12.55 -2.53 -1.20
CA ASP A 35 -13.90 -3.08 -1.19
C ASP A 35 -14.88 -2.19 -1.95
N SER A 36 -14.63 -0.90 -1.99
CA SER A 36 -15.49 0.04 -2.72
C SER A 36 -15.43 -0.17 -4.23
N GLY A 37 -14.42 -0.88 -4.70
CA GLY A 37 -14.19 -1.06 -6.12
C GLY A 37 -13.16 -0.08 -6.67
N GLU A 38 -12.75 0.89 -5.87
CA GLU A 38 -11.71 1.82 -6.31
C GLU A 38 -10.37 1.10 -6.41
N THR A 39 -9.59 1.49 -7.41
CA THR A 39 -8.30 0.88 -7.66
C THR A 39 -7.24 1.96 -7.65
N PHE A 40 -6.15 1.70 -6.95
CA PHE A 40 -5.03 2.63 -6.86
C PHE A 40 -3.75 1.90 -7.25
N ARG A 41 -2.76 2.66 -7.65
CA ARG A 41 -1.44 2.11 -7.91
C ARG A 41 -0.44 2.82 -7.04
N VAL A 42 0.50 2.06 -6.50
CA VAL A 42 1.55 2.62 -5.67
C VAL A 42 2.88 2.09 -6.19
N SER A 43 3.86 2.96 -6.30
CA SER A 43 5.13 2.54 -6.86
C SER A 43 5.89 1.66 -5.87
N HIS A 44 6.56 0.65 -6.42
CA HIS A 44 7.38 -0.24 -5.61
C HIS A 44 8.51 0.55 -4.93
N ALA A 45 9.05 1.55 -5.62
CA ALA A 45 10.10 2.37 -5.04
C ALA A 45 9.62 3.11 -3.79
N ALA A 46 8.38 3.58 -3.80
CA ALA A 46 7.83 4.27 -2.64
C ALA A 46 7.70 3.32 -1.45
N ILE A 47 7.30 2.09 -1.71
CA ILE A 47 7.18 1.09 -0.65
C ILE A 47 8.55 0.76 -0.09
N ARG A 48 9.55 0.60 -0.95
CA ARG A 48 10.90 0.31 -0.49
C ARG A 48 11.43 1.44 0.39
N ARG A 49 11.21 2.68 -0.02
CA ARG A 49 11.64 3.82 0.78
C ARG A 49 10.97 3.86 2.14
N ALA A 50 9.68 3.61 2.16
CA ALA A 50 8.91 3.65 3.39
C ALA A 50 9.36 2.56 4.36
N ASN A 51 9.88 1.46 3.85
CA ASN A 51 10.32 0.34 4.67
C ASN A 51 11.82 0.32 4.88
N ALA A 52 12.53 1.31 4.38
CA ALA A 52 13.97 1.43 4.53
C ALA A 52 14.69 0.16 4.04
N LEU A 53 14.26 -0.38 2.93
CA LEU A 53 14.89 -1.58 2.39
C LEU A 53 16.20 -1.20 1.72
N ALA A 54 17.25 -1.92 2.09
CA ALA A 54 18.58 -1.59 1.60
C ALA A 54 18.81 -2.06 0.18
N ALA A 55 18.27 -3.20 -0.17
CA ALA A 55 18.54 -3.78 -1.47
C ALA A 55 17.65 -3.14 -2.52
N PRO A 56 18.22 -2.44 -3.47
CA PRO A 56 17.38 -1.74 -4.44
C PRO A 56 16.68 -2.66 -5.42
N ALA A 57 17.23 -3.82 -5.65
CA ALA A 57 16.72 -4.68 -6.68
C ALA A 57 16.09 -5.94 -6.11
N ALA A 58 15.55 -5.86 -4.93
CA ALA A 58 14.94 -7.03 -4.37
C ALA A 58 13.79 -7.49 -5.26
N GLU A 59 13.81 -8.76 -5.60
CA GLU A 59 12.76 -9.31 -6.44
C GLU A 59 11.59 -9.70 -5.58
N VAL A 60 10.41 -9.36 -6.05
CA VAL A 60 9.19 -9.70 -5.36
C VAL A 60 8.93 -11.18 -5.52
N ASP A 61 8.77 -11.86 -4.39
CA ASP A 61 8.46 -13.29 -4.40
C ASP A 61 6.96 -13.51 -4.26
N SER A 62 6.33 -12.79 -3.34
CA SER A 62 4.90 -12.95 -3.14
C SER A 62 4.33 -11.70 -2.49
N VAL A 63 3.03 -11.55 -2.63
CA VAL A 63 2.32 -10.43 -2.04
C VAL A 63 0.98 -10.96 -1.51
N TRP A 64 0.58 -10.48 -0.33
CA TRP A 64 -0.70 -10.94 0.24
C TRP A 64 -1.28 -9.83 1.11
N ILE A 65 -2.61 -9.91 1.29
CA ILE A 65 -3.34 -8.95 2.10
C ILE A 65 -3.30 -9.43 3.54
N GLU A 66 -3.12 -8.48 4.45
CA GLU A 66 -3.16 -8.79 5.87
C GLU A 66 -4.53 -9.37 6.22
N ALA A 67 -4.54 -10.46 6.98
CA ALA A 67 -5.72 -11.31 7.08
C ALA A 67 -6.79 -10.78 8.01
N GLU A 68 -6.42 -10.05 9.06
CA GLU A 68 -7.40 -9.72 10.09
C GLU A 68 -8.33 -8.61 9.68
N MET A 69 -7.80 -7.49 9.26
CA MET A 69 -8.61 -6.33 8.93
C MET A 69 -8.53 -5.94 7.47
N ARG A 70 -7.63 -6.57 6.74
CA ARG A 70 -7.35 -6.21 5.36
C ARG A 70 -6.96 -4.74 5.26
N ALA A 71 -6.19 -4.30 6.27
CA ALA A 71 -5.81 -2.91 6.40
C ALA A 71 -4.51 -2.58 5.69
N GLY A 72 -3.89 -3.57 5.08
CA GLY A 72 -2.64 -3.38 4.38
C GLY A 72 -2.28 -4.65 3.66
N PHE A 73 -1.14 -4.60 2.96
CA PHE A 73 -0.63 -5.79 2.32
C PHE A 73 0.86 -5.92 2.59
N LEU A 74 1.37 -7.12 2.39
CA LEU A 74 2.76 -7.43 2.65
C LEU A 74 3.40 -7.95 1.39
N VAL A 75 4.69 -7.65 1.26
CA VAL A 75 5.48 -8.09 0.13
C VAL A 75 6.64 -8.88 0.67
N ARG A 76 6.82 -10.09 0.17
CA ARG A 76 7.99 -10.88 0.52
C ARG A 76 8.94 -10.89 -0.67
N TYR A 77 10.21 -10.69 -0.36
CA TYR A 77 11.24 -10.69 -1.38
C TYR A 77 12.03 -11.99 -1.32
N ARG A 78 12.68 -12.33 -2.40
CA ARG A 78 13.49 -13.55 -2.44
C ARG A 78 14.60 -13.54 -1.43
N SER A 79 15.05 -12.36 -1.05
CA SER A 79 16.08 -12.22 -0.02
C SER A 79 15.59 -12.66 1.35
N GLY A 80 14.29 -12.80 1.52
CA GLY A 80 13.69 -13.04 2.81
C GLY A 80 13.22 -11.79 3.51
N GLU A 81 13.56 -10.63 3.00
CA GLU A 81 13.05 -9.38 3.54
C GLU A 81 11.56 -9.26 3.26
N CYS A 82 10.88 -8.48 4.10
CA CYS A 82 9.46 -8.20 3.90
C CYS A 82 9.22 -6.70 4.01
N ALA A 83 8.25 -6.24 3.27
CA ALA A 83 7.80 -4.86 3.35
C ALA A 83 6.31 -4.87 3.62
N ASP A 84 5.81 -3.82 4.24
CA ASP A 84 4.37 -3.69 4.44
C ASP A 84 3.91 -2.35 3.90
N CYS A 85 2.65 -2.30 3.55
CA CYS A 85 2.05 -1.09 3.00
C CYS A 85 0.64 -0.98 3.53
N ALA A 86 0.39 0.09 4.27
CA ALA A 86 -0.92 0.30 4.86
C ALA A 86 -1.89 0.87 3.84
N TRP A 87 -3.15 0.67 4.08
CA TRP A 87 -4.21 1.11 3.17
C TRP A 87 -4.17 2.63 2.93
N ASP A 88 -3.89 3.39 3.98
CA ASP A 88 -3.87 4.85 3.86
C ASP A 88 -2.62 5.33 3.13
N PHE A 89 -1.52 4.60 3.23
CA PHE A 89 -0.34 4.93 2.43
C PHE A 89 -0.66 4.86 0.95
N VAL A 90 -1.42 3.82 0.56
CA VAL A 90 -1.83 3.67 -0.83
C VAL A 90 -2.64 4.87 -1.29
N ARG A 91 -3.57 5.30 -0.45
CA ARG A 91 -4.46 6.38 -0.83
C ARG A 91 -3.78 7.74 -0.83
N GLU A 92 -2.79 7.90 0.05
CA GLU A 92 -2.11 9.18 0.18
C GLU A 92 -0.92 9.31 -0.77
N ASN A 93 -0.43 8.21 -1.30
CA ASN A 93 0.73 8.21 -2.16
C ASN A 93 0.44 7.54 -3.49
N PRO A 94 -0.55 8.01 -4.22
CA PRO A 94 -0.88 7.38 -5.48
C PRO A 94 0.05 7.87 -6.59
N ASN A 95 1.33 7.90 -6.31
CA ASN A 95 2.28 8.48 -7.23
C ASN A 95 2.49 7.62 -8.46
N ALA A 96 2.06 6.40 -8.39
CA ALA A 96 2.23 5.53 -9.54
C ALA A 96 1.31 5.92 -10.67
N ARG A 97 0.26 6.67 -10.38
CA ARG A 97 -0.61 7.04 -11.47
C ARG A 97 -0.12 8.28 -12.20
N GLY A 98 0.80 8.99 -11.56
CA GLY A 98 1.30 10.20 -12.19
C GLY A 98 2.50 9.92 -12.97
#